data_8a8761174859765f33fd5fe345ba774e
#
_entry.id   8a8761174859765f33fd5fe345ba774e
#
_cell.length_a   1.000
_cell.length_b   1.000
_cell.length_c   1.000
_cell.angle_alpha   90.00
_cell.angle_beta   90.00
_cell.angle_gamma   90.00
#
_symmetry.space_group_name_H-M   'P 1'
#
loop_
_entity.id
_entity.type
_entity.pdbx_description
1 polymer ?
#
loop_
_entity_poly.entity_id
_entity_poly.type
_entity_poly.pdbx_seq_one_letter_code
_entity_poly.pdbx_strand_id
1 'polypeptide(L)'
;MQPLGGTELQMQFLERQVSKELLDQVQITTSVPEKIPLHPTKLNVLWQHNSYDQANIAPWFKDKSNHSKYDWYVFNSHWNYEKFRMMFDIPCERSTVIKNGIDSITPRNLDYKQGDPIKLIFHPTPWRGLNVMLAAMQLVKNPLVSLDVYSSCEIYGTAFKEANDKNFQGLYDQAKELPNVNYIGYKPNQYILENLHKYHIFAFPSIFEETFCISAVEAMAAGLYTITTDYGALFETCAEFSTYVPYQKSYENLAKQFAYAIEAIANK
;
A
#
# COMPACT_ATOMS: atom_id res chain seq x y z
N MET A 1 -19.37 6.21 -7.13
CA MET A 1 -18.73 5.43 -6.03
C MET A 1 -17.80 6.39 -5.30
N GLN A 2 -17.83 6.46 -3.98
CA GLN A 2 -16.87 7.30 -3.25
C GLN A 2 -15.46 6.71 -3.40
N PRO A 3 -14.44 7.57 -3.53
CA PRO A 3 -13.05 7.09 -3.56
C PRO A 3 -12.73 6.39 -2.25
N LEU A 4 -12.11 5.20 -2.34
CA LEU A 4 -11.76 4.37 -1.20
C LEU A 4 -10.26 4.08 -1.23
N GLY A 5 -9.46 5.07 -0.85
CA GLY A 5 -8.05 4.87 -0.55
C GLY A 5 -7.83 4.10 0.75
N GLY A 6 -6.58 3.76 1.05
CA GLY A 6 -6.25 2.99 2.27
C GLY A 6 -6.74 3.64 3.57
N THR A 7 -6.71 4.96 3.64
CA THR A 7 -7.19 5.72 4.83
C THR A 7 -8.68 5.57 5.03
N GLU A 8 -9.47 5.70 3.96
CA GLU A 8 -10.93 5.57 3.98
C GLU A 8 -11.35 4.13 4.33
N LEU A 9 -10.65 3.14 3.80
CA LEU A 9 -10.86 1.72 4.14
C LEU A 9 -10.60 1.47 5.63
N GLN A 10 -9.55 2.07 6.21
CA GLN A 10 -9.25 1.91 7.64
C GLN A 10 -10.28 2.59 8.54
N MET A 11 -10.81 3.75 8.14
CA MET A 11 -11.91 4.38 8.87
C MET A 11 -13.17 3.51 8.87
N GLN A 12 -13.55 2.96 7.71
CA GLN A 12 -14.68 2.02 7.62
C GLN A 12 -14.45 0.74 8.43
N PHE A 13 -13.20 0.23 8.44
CA PHE A 13 -12.83 -0.93 9.25
C PHE A 13 -13.00 -0.61 10.74
N LEU A 14 -12.48 0.53 11.20
CA LEU A 14 -12.60 0.99 12.58
C LEU A 14 -14.08 1.12 13.02
N GLU A 15 -14.91 1.75 12.18
CA GLU A 15 -16.34 1.94 12.43
C GLU A 15 -17.12 0.62 12.57
N ARG A 16 -16.67 -0.45 11.91
CA ARG A 16 -17.27 -1.78 12.02
C ARG A 16 -16.79 -2.56 13.24
N GLN A 17 -15.58 -2.29 13.74
CA GLN A 17 -14.95 -3.08 14.80
C GLN A 17 -15.11 -2.45 16.20
N VAL A 18 -15.34 -1.16 16.29
CA VAL A 18 -15.41 -0.41 17.55
C VAL A 18 -16.83 0.04 17.83
N SER A 19 -17.27 -0.09 19.07
CA SER A 19 -18.63 0.34 19.44
C SER A 19 -18.83 1.83 19.24
N LYS A 20 -20.06 2.20 18.90
CA LYS A 20 -20.43 3.60 18.68
C LYS A 20 -20.19 4.46 19.93
N GLU A 21 -20.45 3.91 21.12
CA GLU A 21 -20.26 4.61 22.41
C GLU A 21 -18.80 5.03 22.62
N LEU A 22 -17.84 4.23 22.18
CA LEU A 22 -16.42 4.57 22.23
C LEU A 22 -16.05 5.59 21.15
N LEU A 23 -16.53 5.40 19.92
CA LEU A 23 -16.29 6.34 18.82
C LEU A 23 -16.89 7.72 19.08
N ASP A 24 -18.00 7.79 19.80
CA ASP A 24 -18.64 9.06 20.19
C ASP A 24 -17.82 9.88 21.19
N GLN A 25 -16.81 9.28 21.85
CA GLN A 25 -15.92 9.97 22.79
C GLN A 25 -14.71 10.61 22.12
N VAL A 26 -14.42 10.23 20.89
CA VAL A 26 -13.22 10.69 20.14
C VAL A 26 -13.62 11.43 18.87
N GLN A 27 -12.79 12.35 18.43
CA GLN A 27 -12.80 12.89 17.09
C GLN A 27 -11.51 12.51 16.38
N ILE A 28 -11.62 11.69 15.35
CA ILE A 28 -10.47 11.21 14.60
C ILE A 28 -10.28 12.07 13.36
N THR A 29 -9.14 12.74 13.27
CA THR A 29 -8.67 13.40 12.05
C THR A 29 -7.66 12.49 11.38
N THR A 30 -7.85 12.18 10.10
CA THR A 30 -6.94 11.29 9.37
C THR A 30 -5.95 12.06 8.51
N SER A 31 -4.69 11.71 8.58
CA SER A 31 -3.57 12.13 7.73
C SER A 31 -3.26 13.63 7.75
N VAL A 32 -4.18 14.48 7.31
CA VAL A 32 -3.95 15.94 7.21
C VAL A 32 -4.45 16.64 8.48
N PRO A 33 -3.55 17.24 9.30
CA PRO A 33 -3.96 17.96 10.50
C PRO A 33 -4.96 19.07 10.18
N GLU A 34 -5.90 19.29 11.08
CA GLU A 34 -6.93 20.33 10.97
C GLU A 34 -7.81 20.26 9.70
N LYS A 35 -7.81 19.10 8.99
CA LYS A 35 -8.74 18.84 7.88
C LYS A 35 -10.20 18.98 8.30
N ILE A 36 -10.49 18.70 9.57
CA ILE A 36 -11.75 18.96 10.24
C ILE A 36 -11.48 19.80 11.48
N PRO A 37 -12.40 20.70 11.90
CA PRO A 37 -12.24 21.48 13.13
C PRO A 37 -12.09 20.59 14.36
N LEU A 38 -11.26 20.97 15.32
CA LEU A 38 -11.12 20.26 16.58
C LEU A 38 -12.43 20.29 17.38
N HIS A 39 -12.76 19.19 18.03
CA HIS A 39 -13.97 19.11 18.84
C HIS A 39 -13.71 19.69 20.24
N PRO A 40 -14.62 20.53 20.78
CA PRO A 40 -14.37 21.22 22.04
C PRO A 40 -14.40 20.31 23.28
N THR A 41 -15.04 19.14 23.21
CA THR A 41 -15.26 18.25 24.37
C THR A 41 -14.89 16.81 24.17
N LYS A 42 -14.62 16.36 22.95
CA LYS A 42 -14.12 15.00 22.65
C LYS A 42 -12.61 14.98 22.63
N LEU A 43 -12.02 13.81 22.83
CA LEU A 43 -10.60 13.60 22.57
C LEU A 43 -10.30 13.75 21.08
N ASN A 44 -9.44 14.69 20.74
CA ASN A 44 -9.01 14.92 19.36
C ASN A 44 -7.79 14.02 19.05
N VAL A 45 -7.98 13.06 18.18
CA VAL A 45 -6.97 12.09 17.77
C VAL A 45 -6.54 12.37 16.34
N LEU A 46 -5.23 12.49 16.10
CA LEU A 46 -4.67 12.53 14.75
C LEU A 46 -4.17 11.14 14.37
N TRP A 47 -4.87 10.47 13.46
CA TRP A 47 -4.46 9.16 12.93
C TRP A 47 -3.68 9.35 11.63
N GLN A 48 -2.36 9.20 11.71
CA GLN A 48 -1.44 9.51 10.63
C GLN A 48 -1.22 8.30 9.71
N HIS A 49 -1.66 8.42 8.45
CA HIS A 49 -1.45 7.44 7.40
C HIS A 49 -0.46 7.91 6.32
N ASN A 50 -0.21 9.21 6.24
CA ASN A 50 0.66 9.81 5.25
C ASN A 50 2.11 9.87 5.74
N SER A 51 3.05 10.03 4.80
CA SER A 51 4.46 10.18 5.13
C SER A 51 4.78 11.58 5.67
N TYR A 52 5.82 11.64 6.48
CA TYR A 52 6.32 12.85 7.18
C TYR A 52 6.78 13.97 6.24
N ASP A 53 7.21 13.64 5.02
CA ASP A 53 7.80 14.56 4.05
C ASP A 53 6.79 15.21 3.09
N GLN A 54 5.51 14.86 3.18
CA GLN A 54 4.49 15.42 2.30
C GLN A 54 4.28 16.92 2.55
N ALA A 55 4.17 17.67 1.45
CA ALA A 55 4.11 19.13 1.48
C ALA A 55 2.91 19.71 2.27
N ASN A 56 1.81 18.96 2.36
CA ASN A 56 0.61 19.32 3.13
C ASN A 56 0.65 18.82 4.59
N ILE A 57 1.70 18.13 4.99
CA ILE A 57 1.88 17.54 6.33
C ILE A 57 3.02 18.21 7.08
N ALA A 58 4.22 18.19 6.48
CA ALA A 58 5.45 18.62 7.11
C ALA A 58 5.43 20.05 7.70
N PRO A 59 4.84 21.07 7.06
CA PRO A 59 4.82 22.43 7.62
C PRO A 59 4.07 22.51 8.97
N TRP A 60 2.98 21.78 9.11
CA TRP A 60 2.19 21.77 10.35
C TRP A 60 2.99 21.16 11.52
N PHE A 61 3.69 20.06 11.30
CA PHE A 61 4.48 19.39 12.33
C PHE A 61 5.79 20.11 12.68
N LYS A 62 6.35 20.92 11.76
CA LYS A 62 7.54 21.75 12.02
C LYS A 62 7.27 22.82 13.08
N ASP A 63 6.04 23.30 13.19
CA ASP A 63 5.63 24.21 14.24
C ASP A 63 5.22 23.41 15.49
N LYS A 64 6.15 23.30 16.45
CA LYS A 64 5.92 22.55 17.69
C LYS A 64 4.74 23.06 18.53
N SER A 65 4.32 24.32 18.37
CA SER A 65 3.13 24.85 19.05
C SER A 65 1.85 24.13 18.66
N ASN A 66 1.81 23.56 17.45
CA ASN A 66 0.69 22.75 16.97
C ASN A 66 0.54 21.41 17.69
N HIS A 67 1.64 20.88 18.26
CA HIS A 67 1.62 19.54 18.87
C HIS A 67 0.67 19.44 20.09
N SER A 68 0.31 20.55 20.72
CA SER A 68 -0.67 20.58 21.80
C SER A 68 -2.13 20.55 21.34
N LYS A 69 -2.38 20.69 20.05
CA LYS A 69 -3.75 20.75 19.49
C LYS A 69 -4.48 19.40 19.48
N TYR A 70 -3.72 18.31 19.39
CA TYR A 70 -4.29 16.96 19.48
C TYR A 70 -3.96 16.33 20.84
N ASP A 71 -4.93 15.63 21.39
CA ASP A 71 -4.78 14.91 22.65
C ASP A 71 -3.95 13.64 22.44
N TRP A 72 -4.06 13.01 21.27
CA TRP A 72 -3.34 11.79 20.94
C TRP A 72 -2.94 11.69 19.47
N TYR A 73 -1.79 11.04 19.21
CA TYR A 73 -1.27 10.73 17.88
C TYR A 73 -1.24 9.22 17.68
N VAL A 74 -1.80 8.74 16.57
CA VAL A 74 -1.77 7.33 16.19
C VAL A 74 -1.05 7.19 14.85
N PHE A 75 -0.11 6.26 14.77
CA PHE A 75 0.65 5.95 13.56
C PHE A 75 0.35 4.53 13.10
N ASN A 76 0.36 4.30 11.80
CA ASN A 76 0.04 3.00 11.21
C ASN A 76 1.23 2.02 11.18
N SER A 77 2.43 2.44 11.54
CA SER A 77 3.63 1.60 11.70
C SER A 77 4.64 2.25 12.65
N HIS A 78 5.55 1.45 13.20
CA HIS A 78 6.69 1.97 13.97
C HIS A 78 7.63 2.79 13.09
N TRP A 79 7.82 2.35 11.82
CA TRP A 79 8.60 3.14 10.86
C TRP A 79 8.03 4.56 10.70
N ASN A 80 6.71 4.69 10.48
CA ASN A 80 6.07 6.00 10.33
C ASN A 80 6.18 6.83 11.63
N TYR A 81 5.90 6.21 12.79
CA TYR A 81 6.07 6.85 14.09
C TYR A 81 7.49 7.39 14.31
N GLU A 82 8.52 6.58 14.05
CA GLU A 82 9.91 6.97 14.24
C GLU A 82 10.32 8.11 13.30
N LYS A 83 9.83 8.12 12.05
CA LYS A 83 10.05 9.24 11.13
C LYS A 83 9.50 10.55 11.68
N PHE A 84 8.25 10.55 12.16
CA PHE A 84 7.65 11.76 12.76
C PHE A 84 8.37 12.16 14.05
N ARG A 85 8.76 11.21 14.88
CA ARG A 85 9.53 11.45 16.13
C ARG A 85 10.88 12.10 15.81
N MET A 86 11.63 11.55 14.89
CA MET A 86 12.97 12.04 14.53
C MET A 86 12.95 13.40 13.82
N MET A 87 11.95 13.61 12.96
CA MET A 87 11.89 14.83 12.13
C MET A 87 11.24 16.02 12.83
N PHE A 88 10.29 15.75 13.74
CA PHE A 88 9.45 16.80 14.32
C PHE A 88 9.44 16.81 15.84
N ASP A 89 10.06 15.81 16.50
CA ASP A 89 10.09 15.71 17.96
C ASP A 89 8.65 15.72 18.56
N ILE A 90 7.79 14.86 18.00
CA ILE A 90 6.39 14.73 18.46
C ILE A 90 6.36 14.17 19.89
N PRO A 91 5.30 14.46 20.68
CA PRO A 91 5.19 14.03 22.07
C PRO A 91 5.01 12.50 22.19
N CYS A 92 6.05 11.80 22.62
CA CYS A 92 6.06 10.34 22.73
C CYS A 92 5.02 9.82 23.73
N GLU A 93 4.78 10.54 24.82
CA GLU A 93 3.84 10.20 25.88
C GLU A 93 2.37 10.24 25.45
N ARG A 94 2.09 10.86 24.28
CA ARG A 94 0.76 10.96 23.66
C ARG A 94 0.74 10.36 22.26
N SER A 95 1.63 9.41 22.01
CA SER A 95 1.75 8.75 20.70
C SER A 95 1.70 7.25 20.85
N THR A 96 1.07 6.59 19.89
CA THR A 96 1.03 5.12 19.84
C THR A 96 1.03 4.63 18.39
N VAL A 97 1.39 3.36 18.22
CA VAL A 97 1.29 2.67 16.93
C VAL A 97 0.12 1.70 16.97
N ILE A 98 -0.81 1.87 16.03
CA ILE A 98 -1.90 0.92 15.76
C ILE A 98 -1.82 0.57 14.28
N LYS A 99 -1.35 -0.64 14.00
CA LYS A 99 -1.22 -1.13 12.62
C LYS A 99 -2.58 -1.24 11.95
N ASN A 100 -2.61 -1.02 10.64
CA ASN A 100 -3.84 -1.15 9.87
C ASN A 100 -4.37 -2.59 9.92
N GLY A 101 -5.69 -2.73 10.06
CA GLY A 101 -6.39 -4.01 10.01
C GLY A 101 -6.85 -4.36 8.59
N ILE A 102 -7.16 -5.62 8.38
CA ILE A 102 -7.83 -6.14 7.19
C ILE A 102 -9.00 -7.04 7.58
N ASP A 103 -9.97 -7.17 6.68
CA ASP A 103 -11.03 -8.17 6.81
C ASP A 103 -10.47 -9.58 6.53
N SER A 104 -11.19 -10.62 6.96
CA SER A 104 -10.82 -12.00 6.66
C SER A 104 -10.81 -12.24 5.16
N ILE A 105 -9.76 -12.87 4.67
CA ILE A 105 -9.57 -13.19 3.26
C ILE A 105 -9.55 -14.71 3.07
N THR A 106 -10.22 -15.20 2.04
CA THR A 106 -10.16 -16.62 1.68
C THR A 106 -8.74 -16.93 1.16
N PRO A 107 -7.99 -17.83 1.83
CA PRO A 107 -6.66 -18.18 1.36
C PRO A 107 -6.75 -18.99 0.07
N ARG A 108 -5.69 -18.89 -0.74
CA ARG A 108 -5.56 -19.71 -1.95
C ARG A 108 -5.44 -21.22 -1.60
N ASN A 109 -5.87 -22.05 -2.53
CA ASN A 109 -5.52 -23.47 -2.47
C ASN A 109 -4.05 -23.67 -2.87
N LEU A 110 -3.32 -24.48 -2.09
CA LEU A 110 -1.90 -24.75 -2.29
C LEU A 110 -1.62 -25.94 -3.23
N ASP A 111 -2.60 -26.37 -4.02
CA ASP A 111 -2.47 -27.52 -4.95
C ASP A 111 -1.64 -27.20 -6.21
N TYR A 112 -0.64 -26.32 -6.09
CA TYR A 112 0.29 -26.03 -7.18
C TYR A 112 1.14 -27.24 -7.53
N LYS A 113 1.23 -27.57 -8.82
CA LYS A 113 2.10 -28.61 -9.35
C LYS A 113 3.14 -27.97 -10.25
N GLN A 114 4.33 -28.55 -10.25
CA GLN A 114 5.39 -28.09 -11.17
C GLN A 114 4.88 -28.12 -12.63
N GLY A 115 4.99 -27.00 -13.31
CA GLY A 115 4.50 -26.81 -14.68
C GLY A 115 3.12 -26.15 -14.79
N ASP A 116 2.45 -25.90 -13.67
CA ASP A 116 1.22 -25.08 -13.68
C ASP A 116 1.53 -23.60 -13.96
N PRO A 117 0.59 -22.85 -14.56
CA PRO A 117 0.75 -21.42 -14.76
C PRO A 117 0.91 -20.65 -13.44
N ILE A 118 1.85 -19.72 -13.40
CA ILE A 118 2.13 -18.86 -12.24
C ILE A 118 1.59 -17.48 -12.51
N LYS A 119 0.59 -17.09 -11.73
CA LYS A 119 -0.09 -15.79 -11.87
C LYS A 119 0.39 -14.82 -10.82
N LEU A 120 0.92 -13.70 -11.27
CA LEU A 120 1.27 -12.54 -10.45
C LEU A 120 0.14 -11.53 -10.44
N ILE A 121 0.06 -10.74 -9.38
CA ILE A 121 -0.84 -9.59 -9.29
C ILE A 121 -0.08 -8.33 -8.94
N PHE A 122 -0.43 -7.21 -9.59
CA PHE A 122 -0.05 -5.86 -9.22
C PHE A 122 -1.31 -4.99 -9.16
N HIS A 123 -1.69 -4.53 -7.96
CA HIS A 123 -2.89 -3.71 -7.75
C HIS A 123 -2.66 -2.37 -7.03
N PRO A 124 -1.43 -1.97 -6.66
CA PRO A 124 -1.15 -0.61 -6.21
C PRO A 124 -1.31 0.43 -7.33
N THR A 125 -1.35 1.70 -6.94
CA THR A 125 -1.41 2.82 -7.88
C THR A 125 -0.16 2.89 -8.77
N PRO A 126 -0.25 3.47 -9.99
CA PRO A 126 0.82 3.36 -10.98
C PRO A 126 2.15 3.98 -10.56
N TRP A 127 2.13 5.06 -9.75
CA TRP A 127 3.37 5.70 -9.27
C TRP A 127 4.11 4.91 -8.17
N ARG A 128 3.56 3.79 -7.73
CA ARG A 128 4.16 2.94 -6.68
C ARG A 128 5.03 1.82 -7.26
N GLY A 129 5.50 1.94 -8.52
CA GLY A 129 6.44 1.00 -9.12
C GLY A 129 5.91 0.20 -10.29
N LEU A 130 4.77 0.59 -10.92
CA LEU A 130 4.28 -0.10 -12.13
C LEU A 130 5.33 -0.11 -13.25
N ASN A 131 6.07 1.00 -13.43
CA ASN A 131 7.15 1.09 -14.41
C ASN A 131 8.24 0.04 -14.17
N VAL A 132 8.64 -0.16 -12.92
CA VAL A 132 9.65 -1.18 -12.55
C VAL A 132 9.08 -2.58 -12.75
N MET A 133 7.81 -2.80 -12.39
CA MET A 133 7.15 -4.10 -12.57
C MET A 133 7.05 -4.50 -14.04
N LEU A 134 6.65 -3.59 -14.93
CA LEU A 134 6.59 -3.85 -16.37
C LEU A 134 7.99 -4.11 -16.95
N ALA A 135 9.01 -3.34 -16.55
CA ALA A 135 10.39 -3.59 -16.94
C ALA A 135 10.90 -4.96 -16.44
N ALA A 136 10.51 -5.39 -15.25
CA ALA A 136 10.82 -6.72 -14.74
C ALA A 136 10.16 -7.82 -15.60
N MET A 137 8.87 -7.65 -15.95
CA MET A 137 8.14 -8.62 -16.79
C MET A 137 8.70 -8.76 -18.20
N GLN A 138 9.33 -7.72 -18.76
CA GLN A 138 10.08 -7.83 -20.04
C GLN A 138 11.30 -8.74 -19.92
N LEU A 139 11.87 -8.89 -18.74
CA LEU A 139 13.07 -9.70 -18.49
C LEU A 139 12.75 -11.13 -18.05
N VAL A 140 11.52 -11.38 -17.57
CA VAL A 140 11.06 -12.73 -17.19
C VAL A 140 10.94 -13.59 -18.43
N LYS A 141 11.63 -14.75 -18.41
CA LYS A 141 11.72 -15.69 -19.54
C LYS A 141 10.82 -16.92 -19.39
N ASN A 142 10.43 -17.26 -18.15
CA ASN A 142 9.57 -18.41 -17.89
C ASN A 142 8.18 -18.18 -18.53
N PRO A 143 7.78 -18.97 -19.55
CA PRO A 143 6.52 -18.76 -20.28
C PRO A 143 5.27 -19.07 -19.44
N LEU A 144 5.42 -19.70 -18.28
CA LEU A 144 4.32 -20.00 -17.37
C LEU A 144 3.98 -18.80 -16.46
N VAL A 145 4.84 -17.77 -16.43
CA VAL A 145 4.66 -16.59 -15.58
C VAL A 145 3.85 -15.53 -16.31
N SER A 146 2.76 -15.07 -15.68
CA SER A 146 1.92 -13.99 -16.17
C SER A 146 1.58 -13.00 -15.06
N LEU A 147 1.30 -11.75 -15.43
CA LEU A 147 0.96 -10.66 -14.51
C LEU A 147 -0.40 -10.06 -14.86
N ASP A 148 -1.30 -9.99 -13.89
CA ASP A 148 -2.51 -9.18 -13.96
C ASP A 148 -2.27 -7.82 -13.28
N VAL A 149 -2.58 -6.73 -13.99
CA VAL A 149 -2.38 -5.36 -13.53
C VAL A 149 -3.73 -4.67 -13.32
N TYR A 150 -4.06 -4.36 -12.06
CA TYR A 150 -5.27 -3.64 -11.64
C TYR A 150 -5.00 -2.16 -11.32
N SER A 151 -3.89 -1.62 -11.78
CA SER A 151 -3.42 -0.28 -11.45
C SER A 151 -4.19 0.81 -12.18
N SER A 152 -4.64 1.83 -11.46
CA SER A 152 -5.29 3.04 -11.99
C SER A 152 -5.33 4.14 -10.94
N CYS A 153 -5.46 5.40 -11.37
CA CYS A 153 -5.75 6.53 -10.49
C CYS A 153 -7.22 6.54 -10.01
N GLU A 154 -8.10 5.73 -10.60
CA GLU A 154 -9.56 5.69 -10.32
C GLU A 154 -9.88 5.27 -8.87
N ILE A 155 -8.95 4.63 -8.18
CA ILE A 155 -9.09 4.30 -6.75
C ILE A 155 -9.37 5.54 -5.88
N TYR A 156 -8.95 6.73 -6.31
CA TYR A 156 -9.24 8.01 -5.65
C TYR A 156 -10.41 8.77 -6.27
N GLY A 157 -11.22 8.11 -7.11
CA GLY A 157 -12.42 8.65 -7.73
C GLY A 157 -12.20 9.19 -9.14
N THR A 158 -13.33 9.41 -9.83
CA THR A 158 -13.35 9.80 -11.25
C THR A 158 -12.62 11.11 -11.52
N ALA A 159 -12.83 12.14 -10.70
CA ALA A 159 -12.15 13.42 -10.86
C ALA A 159 -10.62 13.31 -10.73
N PHE A 160 -10.13 12.48 -9.80
CA PHE A 160 -8.70 12.24 -9.65
C PHE A 160 -8.14 11.46 -10.85
N LYS A 161 -8.87 10.47 -11.36
CA LYS A 161 -8.53 9.74 -12.58
C LYS A 161 -8.38 10.68 -13.76
N GLU A 162 -9.40 11.49 -14.05
CA GLU A 162 -9.41 12.43 -15.19
C GLU A 162 -8.23 13.42 -15.15
N ALA A 163 -7.85 13.85 -13.96
CA ALA A 163 -6.71 14.73 -13.78
C ALA A 163 -5.35 14.04 -13.95
N ASN A 164 -5.21 12.77 -13.58
CA ASN A 164 -3.91 12.12 -13.38
C ASN A 164 -3.60 10.93 -14.30
N ASP A 165 -4.60 10.12 -14.75
CA ASP A 165 -4.35 8.89 -15.53
C ASP A 165 -3.57 9.15 -16.83
N LYS A 166 -3.75 10.31 -17.44
CA LYS A 166 -2.99 10.72 -18.64
C LYS A 166 -1.46 10.69 -18.43
N ASN A 167 -1.01 10.92 -17.21
CA ASN A 167 0.42 10.90 -16.87
C ASN A 167 0.99 9.47 -16.87
N PHE A 168 0.11 8.45 -16.79
CA PHE A 168 0.48 7.04 -16.73
C PHE A 168 0.01 6.26 -17.96
N GLN A 169 -0.60 6.93 -18.93
CA GLN A 169 -1.13 6.29 -20.15
C GLN A 169 -0.06 5.44 -20.87
N GLY A 170 1.16 5.95 -20.98
CA GLY A 170 2.28 5.21 -21.59
C GLY A 170 2.60 3.90 -20.86
N LEU A 171 2.46 3.85 -19.52
CA LEU A 171 2.62 2.60 -18.77
C LEU A 171 1.45 1.62 -19.01
N TYR A 172 0.23 2.13 -19.10
CA TYR A 172 -0.93 1.31 -19.39
C TYR A 172 -0.88 0.72 -20.81
N ASP A 173 -0.39 1.48 -21.77
CA ASP A 173 -0.21 1.00 -23.14
C ASP A 173 0.94 -0.02 -23.23
N GLN A 174 2.06 0.24 -22.56
CA GLN A 174 3.14 -0.75 -22.43
C GLN A 174 2.65 -2.06 -21.78
N ALA A 175 1.80 -1.98 -20.74
CA ALA A 175 1.24 -3.16 -20.10
C ALA A 175 0.38 -3.99 -21.05
N LYS A 176 -0.37 -3.36 -21.99
CA LYS A 176 -1.19 -4.05 -23.00
C LYS A 176 -0.35 -4.70 -24.12
N GLU A 177 0.84 -4.17 -24.39
CA GLU A 177 1.74 -4.68 -25.44
C GLU A 177 2.56 -5.89 -24.99
N LEU A 178 2.77 -6.08 -23.68
CA LEU A 178 3.57 -7.18 -23.16
C LEU A 178 2.79 -8.50 -23.20
N PRO A 179 3.31 -9.56 -23.82
CA PRO A 179 2.57 -10.80 -24.03
C PRO A 179 2.27 -11.60 -22.75
N ASN A 180 3.05 -11.36 -21.69
CA ASN A 180 2.90 -11.97 -20.37
C ASN A 180 2.23 -11.05 -19.34
N VAL A 181 1.65 -9.94 -19.76
CA VAL A 181 0.95 -8.97 -18.90
C VAL A 181 -0.49 -8.77 -19.39
N ASN A 182 -1.43 -8.81 -18.48
CA ASN A 182 -2.85 -8.51 -18.72
C ASN A 182 -3.23 -7.24 -17.96
N TYR A 183 -3.41 -6.13 -18.67
CA TYR A 183 -3.86 -4.87 -18.09
C TYR A 183 -5.38 -4.86 -17.94
N ILE A 184 -5.86 -4.92 -16.71
CA ILE A 184 -7.29 -4.96 -16.37
C ILE A 184 -7.81 -3.58 -15.99
N GLY A 185 -6.95 -2.72 -15.40
CA GLY A 185 -7.34 -1.42 -14.87
C GLY A 185 -8.07 -1.51 -13.53
N TYR A 186 -8.75 -0.43 -13.15
CA TYR A 186 -9.40 -0.33 -11.85
C TYR A 186 -10.44 -1.43 -11.60
N LYS A 187 -10.38 -1.99 -10.39
CA LYS A 187 -11.46 -2.77 -9.79
C LYS A 187 -11.64 -2.33 -8.33
N PRO A 188 -12.87 -2.37 -7.80
CA PRO A 188 -13.12 -2.12 -6.38
C PRO A 188 -12.30 -3.06 -5.48
N ASN A 189 -11.90 -2.61 -4.28
CA ASN A 189 -11.10 -3.43 -3.36
C ASN A 189 -11.77 -4.77 -3.06
N GLN A 190 -13.09 -4.78 -2.84
CA GLN A 190 -13.86 -6.01 -2.64
C GLN A 190 -13.63 -7.05 -3.75
N TYR A 191 -13.63 -6.61 -5.01
CA TYR A 191 -13.36 -7.49 -6.15
C TYR A 191 -11.93 -8.07 -6.08
N ILE A 192 -10.94 -7.24 -5.71
CA ILE A 192 -9.56 -7.70 -5.57
C ILE A 192 -9.48 -8.79 -4.48
N LEU A 193 -10.04 -8.52 -3.28
CA LEU A 193 -10.02 -9.45 -2.16
C LEU A 193 -10.66 -10.79 -2.50
N GLU A 194 -11.82 -10.78 -3.15
CA GLU A 194 -12.55 -11.99 -3.58
C GLU A 194 -11.77 -12.83 -4.61
N ASN A 195 -10.81 -12.22 -5.30
CA ASN A 195 -10.05 -12.87 -6.37
C ASN A 195 -8.57 -13.12 -6.03
N LEU A 196 -8.05 -12.64 -4.90
CA LEU A 196 -6.64 -12.83 -4.52
C LEU A 196 -6.23 -14.30 -4.50
N HIS A 197 -7.11 -15.19 -4.06
CA HIS A 197 -6.85 -16.63 -4.00
C HIS A 197 -6.50 -17.28 -5.35
N LYS A 198 -6.73 -16.60 -6.47
CA LYS A 198 -6.40 -17.07 -7.83
C LYS A 198 -4.96 -16.78 -8.23
N TYR A 199 -4.23 -15.98 -7.45
CA TYR A 199 -2.86 -15.57 -7.71
C TYR A 199 -1.88 -16.36 -6.86
N HIS A 200 -0.62 -16.36 -7.27
CA HIS A 200 0.46 -17.09 -6.64
C HIS A 200 1.45 -16.14 -5.98
N ILE A 201 1.73 -15.02 -6.64
CA ILE A 201 2.77 -14.07 -6.22
C ILE A 201 2.20 -12.65 -6.24
N PHE A 202 2.42 -11.92 -5.16
CA PHE A 202 2.31 -10.47 -5.11
C PHE A 202 3.71 -9.88 -5.26
N ALA A 203 4.03 -9.34 -6.45
CA ALA A 203 5.30 -8.70 -6.72
C ALA A 203 5.14 -7.19 -6.69
N PHE A 204 5.76 -6.54 -5.70
CA PHE A 204 5.59 -5.11 -5.45
C PHE A 204 6.95 -4.39 -5.39
N PRO A 205 7.51 -3.96 -6.54
CA PRO A 205 8.73 -3.17 -6.60
C PRO A 205 8.48 -1.72 -6.22
N SER A 206 8.07 -1.48 -4.96
CA SER A 206 7.72 -0.13 -4.51
C SER A 206 8.90 0.82 -4.66
N ILE A 207 8.64 1.95 -5.34
CA ILE A 207 9.52 3.12 -5.42
C ILE A 207 8.97 4.29 -4.59
N PHE A 208 7.90 4.02 -3.85
CA PHE A 208 7.27 4.92 -2.91
C PHE A 208 7.64 4.50 -1.48
N GLU A 209 7.96 5.46 -0.62
CA GLU A 209 8.28 5.19 0.78
C GLU A 209 7.01 4.88 1.56
N GLU A 210 6.66 3.59 1.59
CA GLU A 210 5.38 3.12 2.17
C GLU A 210 5.33 3.38 3.67
N THR A 211 4.19 3.86 4.16
CA THR A 211 3.95 4.02 5.60
C THR A 211 3.39 2.76 6.26
N PHE A 212 2.82 1.82 5.46
CA PHE A 212 2.34 0.51 5.92
C PHE A 212 2.25 -0.49 4.76
N CYS A 213 1.37 -0.31 3.80
CA CYS A 213 1.01 -1.19 2.69
C CYS A 213 -0.03 -2.27 3.03
N ILE A 214 -1.31 -1.88 3.02
CA ILE A 214 -2.46 -2.80 3.22
C ILE A 214 -2.46 -3.91 2.17
N SER A 215 -2.16 -3.57 0.91
CA SER A 215 -2.13 -4.54 -0.21
C SER A 215 -1.17 -5.72 0.02
N ALA A 216 -0.04 -5.49 0.69
CA ALA A 216 0.90 -6.56 1.02
C ALA A 216 0.34 -7.48 2.11
N VAL A 217 -0.33 -6.90 3.13
CA VAL A 217 -0.97 -7.69 4.19
C VAL A 217 -2.12 -8.53 3.63
N GLU A 218 -2.95 -7.95 2.75
CA GLU A 218 -4.03 -8.65 2.06
C GLU A 218 -3.50 -9.82 1.22
N ALA A 219 -2.41 -9.60 0.48
CA ALA A 219 -1.78 -10.64 -0.32
C ALA A 219 -1.22 -11.78 0.54
N MET A 220 -0.53 -11.47 1.64
CA MET A 220 -0.03 -12.47 2.59
C MET A 220 -1.18 -13.25 3.24
N ALA A 221 -2.25 -12.58 3.66
CA ALA A 221 -3.44 -13.22 4.23
C ALA A 221 -4.14 -14.16 3.24
N ALA A 222 -4.11 -13.83 1.95
CA ALA A 222 -4.60 -14.70 0.88
C ALA A 222 -3.64 -15.87 0.55
N GLY A 223 -2.48 -15.96 1.21
CA GLY A 223 -1.49 -17.01 1.00
C GLY A 223 -0.64 -16.84 -0.26
N LEU A 224 -0.52 -15.62 -0.79
CA LEU A 224 0.37 -15.32 -1.89
C LEU A 224 1.82 -15.24 -1.40
N TYR A 225 2.74 -15.72 -2.23
CA TYR A 225 4.16 -15.42 -2.01
C TYR A 225 4.42 -13.95 -2.30
N THR A 226 5.06 -13.24 -1.39
CA THR A 226 5.34 -11.80 -1.56
C THR A 226 6.79 -11.54 -1.93
N ILE A 227 6.99 -10.66 -2.92
CA ILE A 227 8.28 -10.09 -3.31
C ILE A 227 8.14 -8.58 -3.23
N THR A 228 8.85 -7.94 -2.33
CA THR A 228 8.75 -6.49 -2.13
C THR A 228 10.12 -5.84 -2.04
N THR A 229 10.17 -4.50 -2.17
CA THR A 229 11.34 -3.76 -1.69
C THR A 229 11.31 -3.66 -0.16
N ASP A 230 12.45 -3.33 0.43
CA ASP A 230 12.57 -2.98 1.85
C ASP A 230 12.32 -1.48 2.13
N TYR A 231 11.62 -0.78 1.21
CA TYR A 231 11.50 0.68 1.22
C TYR A 231 10.33 1.15 2.11
N GLY A 232 10.63 2.08 3.02
CA GLY A 232 9.67 2.55 4.00
C GLY A 232 9.32 1.49 5.05
N ALA A 233 8.05 1.35 5.39
CA ALA A 233 7.55 0.39 6.37
C ALA A 233 7.38 -1.04 5.82
N LEU A 234 7.72 -1.33 4.57
CA LEU A 234 7.51 -2.66 3.96
C LEU A 234 8.22 -3.78 4.75
N PHE A 235 9.45 -3.51 5.23
CA PHE A 235 10.16 -4.48 6.06
C PHE A 235 9.43 -4.79 7.38
N GLU A 236 8.82 -3.77 8.00
CA GLU A 236 8.01 -3.97 9.20
C GLU A 236 6.67 -4.67 8.89
N THR A 237 6.04 -4.29 7.77
CA THR A 237 4.71 -4.79 7.40
C THR A 237 4.74 -6.24 6.97
N CYS A 238 5.75 -6.62 6.17
CA CYS A 238 5.85 -7.98 5.62
C CYS A 238 6.70 -8.92 6.48
N ALA A 239 7.51 -8.37 7.42
CA ALA A 239 8.37 -9.13 8.33
C ALA A 239 9.14 -10.26 7.61
N GLU A 240 9.14 -11.49 8.14
CA GLU A 240 9.78 -12.67 7.53
C GLU A 240 8.98 -13.33 6.38
N PHE A 241 7.81 -12.80 6.06
CA PHE A 241 6.90 -13.41 5.06
C PHE A 241 7.12 -12.91 3.63
N SER A 242 8.16 -12.12 3.37
CA SER A 242 8.48 -11.60 2.04
C SER A 242 9.92 -11.89 1.62
N THR A 243 10.11 -12.09 0.33
CA THR A 243 11.45 -11.94 -0.27
C THR A 243 11.70 -10.47 -0.53
N TYR A 244 12.73 -9.92 0.09
CA TYR A 244 13.10 -8.52 -0.08
C TYR A 244 14.12 -8.33 -1.19
N VAL A 245 13.82 -7.41 -2.09
CA VAL A 245 14.75 -6.85 -3.04
C VAL A 245 15.19 -5.48 -2.51
N PRO A 246 16.46 -5.27 -2.17
CA PRO A 246 16.92 -4.00 -1.62
C PRO A 246 16.56 -2.83 -2.54
N TYR A 247 15.90 -1.81 -1.97
CA TYR A 247 15.55 -0.61 -2.73
C TYR A 247 16.80 0.10 -3.25
N GLN A 248 16.74 0.53 -4.49
CA GLN A 248 17.79 1.31 -5.12
C GLN A 248 17.22 2.31 -6.12
N LYS A 249 17.93 3.43 -6.31
CA LYS A 249 17.49 4.52 -7.19
C LYS A 249 17.52 4.15 -8.68
N SER A 250 18.30 3.13 -9.05
CA SER A 250 18.33 2.62 -10.43
C SER A 250 17.14 1.69 -10.66
N TYR A 251 16.10 2.19 -11.30
CA TYR A 251 14.91 1.41 -11.63
C TYR A 251 15.20 0.25 -12.58
N GLU A 252 16.20 0.38 -13.46
CA GLU A 252 16.65 -0.69 -14.33
C GLU A 252 17.24 -1.85 -13.52
N ASN A 253 18.13 -1.55 -12.56
CA ASN A 253 18.72 -2.59 -11.71
C ASN A 253 17.67 -3.20 -10.79
N LEU A 254 16.74 -2.38 -10.26
CA LEU A 254 15.64 -2.87 -9.45
C LEU A 254 14.76 -3.86 -10.24
N ALA A 255 14.41 -3.53 -11.48
CA ALA A 255 13.65 -4.40 -12.38
C ALA A 255 14.40 -5.74 -12.67
N LYS A 256 15.72 -5.71 -12.90
CA LYS A 256 16.54 -6.92 -13.07
C LYS A 256 16.49 -7.82 -11.83
N GLN A 257 16.59 -7.24 -10.65
CA GLN A 257 16.53 -7.99 -9.39
C GLN A 257 15.13 -8.58 -9.14
N PHE A 258 14.06 -7.84 -9.44
CA PHE A 258 12.70 -8.37 -9.37
C PHE A 258 12.47 -9.51 -10.37
N ALA A 259 12.93 -9.36 -11.62
CA ALA A 259 12.84 -10.43 -12.60
C ALA A 259 13.57 -11.69 -12.13
N TYR A 260 14.78 -11.55 -11.58
CA TYR A 260 15.54 -12.65 -11.00
C TYR A 260 14.78 -13.33 -9.83
N ALA A 261 14.22 -12.54 -8.91
CA ALA A 261 13.48 -13.07 -7.78
C ALA A 261 12.22 -13.83 -8.23
N ILE A 262 11.48 -13.28 -9.20
CA ILE A 262 10.30 -13.93 -9.80
C ILE A 262 10.69 -15.27 -10.43
N GLU A 263 11.75 -15.31 -11.27
CA GLU A 263 12.26 -16.51 -11.90
C GLU A 263 12.72 -17.56 -10.87
N ALA A 264 13.44 -17.13 -9.84
CA ALA A 264 13.94 -18.02 -8.79
C ALA A 264 12.82 -18.70 -8.00
N ILE A 265 11.67 -18.01 -7.82
CA ILE A 265 10.50 -18.57 -7.15
C ILE A 265 9.68 -19.43 -8.11
N ALA A 266 9.52 -18.98 -9.36
CA ALA A 266 8.74 -19.69 -10.36
C ALA A 266 9.37 -21.02 -10.82
N ASN A 267 10.66 -21.22 -10.58
CA ASN A 267 11.39 -22.43 -10.97
C ASN A 267 11.57 -23.43 -9.79
N LYS A 268 11.02 -23.15 -8.62
CA LYS A 268 11.02 -24.07 -7.47
C LYS A 268 9.79 -24.96 -7.45
#